data_859a3a22aedcfc9e230691452e61d935
#
_entry.id   859a3a22aedcfc9e230691452e61d935
#
_cell.length_a   1.000
_cell.length_b   1.000
_cell.length_c   1.000
_cell.angle_alpha   90.00
_cell.angle_beta   90.00
_cell.angle_gamma   90.00
#
_symmetry.space_group_name_H-M   'P 1'
#
loop_
_entity.id
_entity.type
_entity.pdbx_description
1 polymer ?
#
loop_
_entity_poly.entity_id
_entity_poly.type
_entity_poly.pdbx_seq_one_letter_code
_entity_poly.pdbx_strand_id
1 'polypeptide(L)'
;MILSKAFDVEILPNFLSVTFVDMRDYFNIFADCVNEKGKPIPLTEKLPVKEIKARLAVAKHDAFYITDKDDSQFFSLINYIQNTAVKIINDIQVRTDLFGYNNASYDNLMMAAILANCMRFDNAKDFIYNLYLISKKIISLQDNPDLAKRDYVINSLRKFKLPYTSIDVMKVFALNKVGKMTDKNGNTVYIPKGLKQVSINLKWYELLEYTMPPITEKDKHFYDTFKDDLGNSYKGMTVEELNKVVKVWDRFILEEYIPEMMHYNLNDVFIVAEMARLFPDEIKLRYSLSSSYKVNLLSSSRSNIANILFEKFYSEFSGLHPTQWKGQKTIRTTMAFNKVIFPIIKFKTKYMQDYLERIRNVKVTRTNKDSFEETIQIGNLKYTMATGGLHSQDPPRALYSKHEFMTSSTGEQTLTPDSYTYIHWDINESGARHKSR
;
A
#
# COMPACT_ATOMS: atom_id res chain seq x y z
N MET A 1 -15.11 12.26 -18.38
CA MET A 1 -15.46 11.36 -17.26
C MET A 1 -14.30 10.40 -17.09
N ILE A 2 -13.67 10.38 -15.92
CA ILE A 2 -12.57 9.45 -15.63
C ILE A 2 -13.22 8.14 -15.17
N LEU A 3 -12.90 7.06 -15.85
CA LEU A 3 -13.28 5.72 -15.39
C LEU A 3 -12.22 5.28 -14.38
N SER A 4 -12.65 4.92 -13.19
CA SER A 4 -11.75 4.51 -12.10
C SER A 4 -12.14 3.13 -11.61
N LYS A 5 -11.16 2.26 -11.46
CA LYS A 5 -11.33 0.93 -10.86
C LYS A 5 -10.30 0.72 -9.76
N ALA A 6 -10.69 0.05 -8.69
CA ALA A 6 -9.74 -0.54 -7.76
C ALA A 6 -9.32 -1.91 -8.30
N PHE A 7 -8.08 -2.35 -8.03
CA PHE A 7 -7.61 -3.65 -8.50
C PHE A 7 -6.55 -4.25 -7.57
N ASP A 8 -6.38 -5.55 -7.68
CA ASP A 8 -5.37 -6.33 -6.99
C ASP A 8 -4.98 -7.58 -7.80
N VAL A 9 -3.77 -8.11 -7.58
CA VAL A 9 -3.21 -9.25 -8.31
C VAL A 9 -2.66 -10.27 -7.33
N GLU A 10 -3.16 -11.50 -7.39
CA GLU A 10 -2.67 -12.62 -6.59
C GLU A 10 -2.03 -13.70 -7.45
N ILE A 11 -0.85 -14.17 -7.04
CA ILE A 11 -0.08 -15.18 -7.79
C ILE A 11 0.45 -16.26 -6.85
N LEU A 12 0.13 -17.50 -7.20
CA LEU A 12 0.66 -18.72 -6.59
C LEU A 12 1.33 -19.57 -7.67
N PRO A 13 2.04 -20.66 -7.33
CA PRO A 13 2.75 -21.49 -8.31
C PRO A 13 1.90 -22.00 -9.48
N ASN A 14 0.60 -22.22 -9.25
CA ASN A 14 -0.35 -22.74 -10.25
C ASN A 14 -1.61 -21.88 -10.40
N PHE A 15 -1.58 -20.64 -9.92
CA PHE A 15 -2.76 -19.79 -9.91
C PHE A 15 -2.39 -18.32 -10.12
N LEU A 16 -3.18 -17.65 -10.92
CA LEU A 16 -3.17 -16.21 -11.13
C LEU A 16 -4.59 -15.70 -10.97
N SER A 17 -4.81 -14.65 -10.18
CA SER A 17 -6.05 -13.89 -10.24
C SER A 17 -5.80 -12.39 -10.37
N VAL A 18 -6.73 -11.73 -11.04
CA VAL A 18 -6.78 -10.26 -11.13
C VAL A 18 -8.23 -9.83 -10.94
N THR A 19 -8.46 -9.00 -9.95
CA THR A 19 -9.81 -8.53 -9.61
C THR A 19 -9.89 -7.01 -9.76
N PHE A 20 -11.02 -6.54 -10.28
CA PHE A 20 -11.31 -5.12 -10.49
C PHE A 20 -12.67 -4.78 -9.90
N VAL A 21 -12.78 -3.67 -9.19
CA VAL A 21 -14.04 -3.11 -8.69
C VAL A 21 -14.28 -1.74 -9.33
N ASP A 22 -15.48 -1.52 -9.88
CA ASP A 22 -15.88 -0.23 -10.41
C ASP A 22 -16.09 0.77 -9.26
N MET A 23 -15.20 1.74 -9.14
CA MET A 23 -15.22 2.69 -8.02
C MET A 23 -16.41 3.63 -8.07
N ARG A 24 -16.92 3.97 -9.25
CA ARG A 24 -18.10 4.82 -9.38
C ARG A 24 -19.34 4.12 -8.87
N ASP A 25 -19.50 2.84 -9.23
CA ASP A 25 -20.58 2.01 -8.75
C ASP A 25 -20.50 1.83 -7.23
N TYR A 26 -19.32 1.48 -6.74
CA TYR A 26 -19.04 1.38 -5.30
C TYR A 26 -19.40 2.66 -4.54
N PHE A 27 -18.99 3.82 -5.03
CA PHE A 27 -19.30 5.10 -4.39
C PHE A 27 -20.79 5.43 -4.40
N ASN A 28 -21.50 5.06 -5.46
CA ASN A 28 -22.95 5.25 -5.54
C ASN A 28 -23.68 4.35 -4.53
N ILE A 29 -23.27 3.09 -4.39
CA ILE A 29 -23.86 2.13 -3.45
C ILE A 29 -23.73 2.62 -2.00
N PHE A 30 -22.65 3.31 -1.66
CA PHE A 30 -22.34 3.81 -0.32
C PHE A 30 -22.41 5.34 -0.21
N ALA A 31 -23.13 6.01 -1.11
CA ALA A 31 -23.24 7.47 -1.13
C ALA A 31 -23.91 8.04 0.13
N ASP A 32 -24.78 7.28 0.79
CA ASP A 32 -25.45 7.61 2.03
C ASP A 32 -24.58 7.45 3.28
N CYS A 33 -23.42 6.81 3.18
CA CYS A 33 -22.49 6.61 4.29
C CYS A 33 -21.63 7.85 4.54
N VAL A 34 -22.32 8.91 4.97
CA VAL A 34 -21.73 10.22 5.26
C VAL A 34 -22.19 10.72 6.65
N ASN A 35 -21.38 11.61 7.25
CA ASN A 35 -21.76 12.32 8.46
C ASN A 35 -22.68 13.50 8.14
N GLU A 36 -23.13 14.22 9.19
CA GLU A 36 -24.01 15.41 9.09
C GLU A 36 -23.46 16.53 8.18
N LYS A 37 -22.14 16.56 7.96
CA LYS A 37 -21.46 17.52 7.08
C LYS A 37 -21.27 17.01 5.66
N GLY A 38 -21.87 15.86 5.32
CA GLY A 38 -21.74 15.23 4.01
C GLY A 38 -20.35 14.62 3.73
N LYS A 39 -19.51 14.44 4.75
CA LYS A 39 -18.19 13.77 4.57
C LYS A 39 -18.34 12.27 4.73
N PRO A 40 -17.68 11.47 3.86
CA PRO A 40 -17.68 10.02 4.00
C PRO A 40 -17.16 9.57 5.36
N ILE A 41 -17.82 8.56 5.92
CA ILE A 41 -17.43 7.88 7.17
C ILE A 41 -17.29 6.38 6.93
N PRO A 42 -16.54 5.64 7.77
CA PRO A 42 -16.45 4.18 7.69
C PRO A 42 -17.83 3.52 7.62
N LEU A 43 -17.96 2.48 6.79
CA LEU A 43 -19.25 1.81 6.57
C LEU A 43 -19.84 1.28 7.87
N THR A 44 -19.03 0.72 8.75
CA THR A 44 -19.45 0.16 10.05
C THR A 44 -19.93 1.21 11.05
N GLU A 45 -19.67 2.49 10.82
CA GLU A 45 -20.23 3.59 11.63
C GLU A 45 -21.67 3.94 11.22
N LYS A 46 -22.11 3.49 10.03
CA LYS A 46 -23.43 3.82 9.48
C LYS A 46 -24.31 2.61 9.29
N LEU A 47 -23.74 1.47 8.90
CA LEU A 47 -24.48 0.29 8.45
C LEU A 47 -24.13 -0.94 9.30
N PRO A 48 -25.10 -1.83 9.57
CA PRO A 48 -24.82 -3.13 10.14
C PRO A 48 -24.09 -4.00 9.11
N VAL A 49 -23.25 -4.93 9.59
CA VAL A 49 -22.42 -5.81 8.75
C VAL A 49 -23.24 -6.56 7.69
N LYS A 50 -24.43 -7.05 8.05
CA LYS A 50 -25.33 -7.74 7.11
C LYS A 50 -25.69 -6.86 5.90
N GLU A 51 -25.96 -5.59 6.13
CA GLU A 51 -26.28 -4.64 5.07
C GLU A 51 -25.07 -4.30 4.23
N ILE A 52 -23.89 -4.13 4.84
CA ILE A 52 -22.64 -3.93 4.12
C ILE A 52 -22.41 -5.09 3.15
N LYS A 53 -22.49 -6.34 3.64
CA LYS A 53 -22.34 -7.55 2.79
C LYS A 53 -23.35 -7.61 1.66
N ALA A 54 -24.62 -7.26 1.93
CA ALA A 54 -25.67 -7.24 0.91
C ALA A 54 -25.39 -6.18 -0.18
N ARG A 55 -24.92 -5.00 0.19
CA ARG A 55 -24.55 -3.94 -0.75
C ARG A 55 -23.30 -4.27 -1.55
N LEU A 56 -22.29 -4.88 -0.93
CA LEU A 56 -21.07 -5.33 -1.62
C LEU A 56 -21.36 -6.44 -2.64
N ALA A 57 -22.31 -7.32 -2.35
CA ALA A 57 -22.69 -8.40 -3.26
C ALA A 57 -23.26 -7.91 -4.60
N VAL A 58 -23.79 -6.68 -4.66
CA VAL A 58 -24.32 -6.08 -5.91
C VAL A 58 -23.35 -5.08 -6.53
N ALA A 59 -22.22 -4.81 -5.89
CA ALA A 59 -21.20 -3.90 -6.43
C ALA A 59 -20.56 -4.50 -7.70
N LYS A 60 -20.45 -3.68 -8.74
CA LYS A 60 -19.88 -4.12 -10.01
C LYS A 60 -18.40 -4.42 -9.87
N HIS A 61 -18.06 -5.64 -10.16
CA HIS A 61 -16.68 -6.10 -10.21
C HIS A 61 -16.48 -7.08 -11.38
N ASP A 62 -15.24 -7.16 -11.82
CA ASP A 62 -14.77 -8.13 -12.81
C ASP A 62 -13.61 -8.90 -12.17
N ALA A 63 -13.74 -10.20 -12.07
CA ALA A 63 -12.73 -11.05 -11.47
C ALA A 63 -12.33 -12.15 -12.46
N PHE A 64 -11.03 -12.29 -12.66
CA PHE A 64 -10.43 -13.27 -13.55
C PHE A 64 -9.52 -14.16 -12.75
N TYR A 65 -9.56 -15.45 -13.03
CA TYR A 65 -8.55 -16.36 -12.54
C TYR A 65 -8.13 -17.36 -13.65
N ILE A 66 -6.90 -17.82 -13.54
CA ILE A 66 -6.29 -18.79 -14.45
C ILE A 66 -5.53 -19.78 -13.57
N THR A 67 -5.66 -21.06 -13.90
CA THR A 67 -4.90 -22.12 -13.23
C THR A 67 -4.04 -22.88 -14.25
N ASP A 68 -3.19 -23.77 -13.76
CA ASP A 68 -2.42 -24.68 -14.59
C ASP A 68 -3.28 -25.69 -15.37
N LYS A 69 -4.59 -25.81 -15.00
CA LYS A 69 -5.57 -26.71 -15.63
C LYS A 69 -6.69 -26.00 -16.38
N ASP A 70 -6.98 -24.73 -16.03
CA ASP A 70 -8.05 -23.94 -16.66
C ASP A 70 -7.52 -22.56 -17.04
N ASP A 71 -7.36 -22.34 -18.33
CA ASP A 71 -6.93 -21.09 -18.95
C ASP A 71 -8.04 -20.39 -19.75
N SER A 72 -9.29 -20.83 -19.58
CA SER A 72 -10.44 -20.33 -20.34
C SER A 72 -10.62 -18.81 -20.27
N GLN A 73 -10.17 -18.19 -19.18
CA GLN A 73 -10.27 -16.75 -18.97
C GLN A 73 -9.01 -15.97 -19.42
N PHE A 74 -7.97 -16.63 -19.90
CA PHE A 74 -6.69 -16.01 -20.25
C PHE A 74 -6.85 -14.85 -21.25
N PHE A 75 -7.44 -15.12 -22.40
CA PHE A 75 -7.63 -14.07 -23.43
C PHE A 75 -8.60 -12.98 -22.97
N SER A 76 -9.60 -13.34 -22.18
CA SER A 76 -10.54 -12.37 -21.60
C SER A 76 -9.81 -11.41 -20.64
N LEU A 77 -8.92 -11.90 -19.79
CA LEU A 77 -8.10 -11.09 -18.92
C LEU A 77 -7.18 -10.15 -19.71
N ILE A 78 -6.45 -10.68 -20.70
CA ILE A 78 -5.52 -9.86 -21.50
C ILE A 78 -6.27 -8.76 -22.24
N ASN A 79 -7.38 -9.10 -22.91
CA ASN A 79 -8.24 -8.13 -23.60
C ASN A 79 -8.80 -7.10 -22.62
N TYR A 80 -9.20 -7.52 -21.42
CA TYR A 80 -9.72 -6.62 -20.41
C TYR A 80 -8.67 -5.61 -19.97
N ILE A 81 -7.45 -6.04 -19.64
CA ILE A 81 -6.36 -5.17 -19.26
C ILE A 81 -6.02 -4.18 -20.39
N GLN A 82 -5.95 -4.64 -21.63
CA GLN A 82 -5.65 -3.79 -22.79
C GLN A 82 -6.77 -2.79 -23.06
N ASN A 83 -8.02 -3.18 -22.92
CA ASN A 83 -9.19 -2.35 -23.19
C ASN A 83 -9.59 -1.43 -22.03
N THR A 84 -9.13 -1.69 -20.81
CA THR A 84 -9.27 -0.72 -19.71
C THR A 84 -8.46 0.55 -19.99
N ALA A 85 -7.52 0.47 -20.91
CA ALA A 85 -6.62 1.58 -21.23
C ALA A 85 -7.30 2.76 -21.90
N VAL A 86 -8.17 2.47 -22.87
CA VAL A 86 -8.76 3.50 -23.72
C VAL A 86 -10.17 3.08 -24.09
N LYS A 87 -11.16 3.73 -23.49
CA LYS A 87 -12.53 3.68 -24.02
C LYS A 87 -12.79 4.92 -24.84
N ILE A 88 -13.32 4.73 -26.04
CA ILE A 88 -13.85 5.83 -26.84
C ILE A 88 -15.31 5.99 -26.43
N ILE A 89 -15.61 7.13 -25.79
CA ILE A 89 -16.98 7.51 -25.43
C ILE A 89 -17.28 8.80 -26.16
N ASN A 90 -18.24 8.78 -27.07
CA ASN A 90 -18.60 9.93 -27.90
C ASN A 90 -17.37 10.57 -28.58
N ASP A 91 -16.54 9.76 -29.24
CA ASP A 91 -15.31 10.15 -29.94
C ASP A 91 -14.19 10.73 -29.05
N ILE A 92 -14.35 10.68 -27.74
CA ILE A 92 -13.34 11.11 -26.77
C ILE A 92 -12.62 9.90 -26.21
N GLN A 93 -11.29 9.89 -26.28
CA GLN A 93 -10.49 8.89 -25.58
C GLN A 93 -10.56 9.12 -24.06
N VAL A 94 -11.15 8.17 -23.35
CA VAL A 94 -11.24 8.19 -21.88
C VAL A 94 -10.26 7.17 -21.31
N ARG A 95 -9.26 7.69 -20.60
CA ARG A 95 -8.29 6.84 -19.91
C ARG A 95 -8.88 6.30 -18.62
N THR A 96 -8.61 5.04 -18.32
CA THR A 96 -8.97 4.42 -17.03
C THR A 96 -7.86 4.65 -16.02
N ASP A 97 -8.22 5.02 -14.80
CA ASP A 97 -7.32 5.11 -13.68
C ASP A 97 -7.52 3.88 -12.78
N LEU A 98 -6.42 3.14 -12.51
CA LEU A 98 -6.42 1.98 -11.65
C LEU A 98 -5.82 2.31 -10.29
N PHE A 99 -6.59 2.09 -9.24
CA PHE A 99 -6.22 2.27 -7.85
C PHE A 99 -5.81 0.94 -7.24
N GLY A 100 -4.64 0.88 -6.64
CA GLY A 100 -4.16 -0.30 -5.93
C GLY A 100 -3.37 0.08 -4.68
N TYR A 101 -3.17 -0.87 -3.79
CA TYR A 101 -2.39 -0.67 -2.57
C TYR A 101 -0.97 -1.14 -2.76
N ASN A 102 0.03 -0.27 -2.61
CA ASN A 102 1.45 -0.55 -2.90
C ASN A 102 1.69 -1.06 -4.35
N ASN A 103 0.75 -0.80 -5.22
CA ASN A 103 0.72 -1.35 -6.57
C ASN A 103 1.94 -0.94 -7.43
N ALA A 104 2.53 0.21 -7.15
CA ALA A 104 3.76 0.64 -7.85
C ALA A 104 4.95 -0.28 -7.57
N SER A 105 4.95 -0.99 -6.44
CA SER A 105 6.03 -1.89 -6.04
C SER A 105 5.76 -3.36 -6.38
N TYR A 106 4.52 -3.74 -6.64
CA TYR A 106 4.13 -5.13 -6.92
C TYR A 106 3.14 -5.24 -8.08
N ASP A 107 1.86 -4.91 -7.90
CA ASP A 107 0.79 -5.23 -8.88
C ASP A 107 1.04 -4.67 -10.26
N ASN A 108 1.55 -3.45 -10.37
CA ASN A 108 1.90 -2.88 -11.67
C ASN A 108 3.05 -3.62 -12.36
N LEU A 109 4.00 -4.15 -11.59
CA LEU A 109 5.06 -4.96 -12.14
C LEU A 109 4.51 -6.31 -12.60
N MET A 110 3.57 -6.88 -11.86
CA MET A 110 2.90 -8.11 -12.26
C MET A 110 2.01 -7.91 -13.48
N MET A 111 1.24 -6.82 -13.55
CA MET A 111 0.46 -6.47 -14.75
C MET A 111 1.37 -6.26 -15.97
N ALA A 112 2.53 -5.63 -15.79
CA ALA A 112 3.53 -5.51 -16.86
C ALA A 112 4.08 -6.87 -17.25
N ALA A 113 4.35 -7.77 -16.30
CA ALA A 113 4.83 -9.13 -16.58
C ALA A 113 3.78 -9.96 -17.32
N ILE A 114 2.50 -9.87 -16.93
CA ILE A 114 1.38 -10.51 -17.61
C ILE A 114 1.34 -10.06 -19.07
N LEU A 115 1.30 -8.76 -19.33
CA LEU A 115 1.21 -8.23 -20.69
C LEU A 115 2.46 -8.49 -21.52
N ALA A 116 3.67 -8.44 -20.94
CA ALA A 116 4.92 -8.68 -21.64
C ALA A 116 5.15 -10.15 -21.99
N ASN A 117 4.52 -11.08 -21.29
CA ASN A 117 4.74 -12.51 -21.44
C ASN A 117 3.54 -13.28 -22.02
N CYS A 118 2.37 -12.64 -22.19
CA CYS A 118 1.14 -13.31 -22.64
C CYS A 118 1.24 -14.06 -23.97
N MET A 119 2.20 -13.75 -24.81
CA MET A 119 2.44 -14.41 -26.10
C MET A 119 3.70 -15.29 -26.13
N ARG A 120 4.32 -15.54 -24.97
CA ARG A 120 5.62 -16.24 -24.90
C ARG A 120 5.52 -17.69 -24.48
N PHE A 121 4.37 -18.11 -24.01
CA PHE A 121 4.16 -19.46 -23.49
C PHE A 121 3.03 -20.14 -24.24
N ASP A 122 3.20 -21.43 -24.49
CA ASP A 122 2.23 -22.24 -25.22
C ASP A 122 1.12 -22.80 -24.30
N ASN A 123 1.30 -22.71 -22.98
CA ASN A 123 0.34 -23.22 -22.01
C ASN A 123 0.29 -22.35 -20.74
N ALA A 124 -0.81 -22.42 -20.03
CA ALA A 124 -1.04 -21.67 -18.81
C ALA A 124 -0.11 -22.04 -17.67
N LYS A 125 0.25 -23.33 -17.56
CA LYS A 125 1.13 -23.81 -16.47
C LYS A 125 2.48 -23.11 -16.48
N ASP A 126 3.16 -23.08 -17.62
CA ASP A 126 4.47 -22.46 -17.75
C ASP A 126 4.38 -20.94 -17.63
N PHE A 127 3.30 -20.35 -18.13
CA PHE A 127 3.02 -18.92 -18.00
C PHE A 127 2.87 -18.52 -16.54
N ILE A 128 1.99 -19.18 -15.79
CA ILE A 128 1.72 -18.86 -14.36
C ILE A 128 2.99 -19.10 -13.53
N TYR A 129 3.68 -20.22 -13.77
CA TYR A 129 4.91 -20.52 -13.05
C TYR A 129 6.01 -19.48 -13.29
N ASN A 130 6.14 -18.98 -14.53
CA ASN A 130 7.06 -17.88 -14.83
C ASN A 130 6.66 -16.59 -14.09
N LEU A 131 5.36 -16.26 -14.05
CA LEU A 131 4.87 -15.11 -13.29
C LEU A 131 5.12 -15.26 -11.79
N TYR A 132 4.94 -16.47 -11.24
CA TYR A 132 5.26 -16.77 -9.85
C TYR A 132 6.74 -16.53 -9.55
N LEU A 133 7.68 -16.98 -10.39
CA LEU A 133 9.11 -16.71 -10.22
C LEU A 133 9.43 -15.21 -10.29
N ILE A 134 8.78 -14.47 -11.18
CA ILE A 134 8.90 -13.01 -11.26
C ILE A 134 8.36 -12.37 -9.97
N SER A 135 7.21 -12.82 -9.48
CA SER A 135 6.62 -12.36 -8.21
C SER A 135 7.59 -12.55 -7.04
N LYS A 136 8.14 -13.75 -6.87
CA LYS A 136 9.14 -14.06 -5.83
C LYS A 136 10.34 -13.14 -5.90
N LYS A 137 10.84 -12.90 -7.11
CA LYS A 137 11.95 -11.98 -7.36
C LYS A 137 11.60 -10.54 -6.98
N ILE A 138 10.41 -10.06 -7.33
CA ILE A 138 9.95 -8.73 -6.94
C ILE A 138 9.92 -8.63 -5.42
N ILE A 139 9.31 -9.59 -4.73
CA ILE A 139 9.18 -9.60 -3.27
C ILE A 139 10.56 -9.63 -2.60
N SER A 140 11.47 -10.50 -3.03
CA SER A 140 12.83 -10.61 -2.45
C SER A 140 13.66 -9.33 -2.59
N LEU A 141 13.37 -8.51 -3.59
CA LEU A 141 14.10 -7.26 -3.86
C LEU A 141 13.42 -6.01 -3.28
N GLN A 142 12.21 -6.13 -2.70
CA GLN A 142 11.50 -4.98 -2.10
C GLN A 142 12.30 -4.33 -0.98
N ASP A 143 12.97 -5.12 -0.17
CA ASP A 143 13.76 -4.63 0.97
C ASP A 143 15.16 -4.16 0.56
N ASN A 144 15.57 -4.39 -0.69
CA ASN A 144 16.86 -3.95 -1.20
C ASN A 144 16.74 -3.12 -2.50
N PRO A 145 16.41 -1.81 -2.36
CA PRO A 145 16.18 -0.93 -3.52
C PRO A 145 17.36 -0.82 -4.48
N ASP A 146 18.59 -0.98 -3.98
CA ASP A 146 19.78 -0.85 -4.82
C ASP A 146 20.02 -2.10 -5.67
N LEU A 147 19.75 -3.30 -5.16
CA LEU A 147 19.72 -4.51 -5.96
C LEU A 147 18.57 -4.49 -6.96
N ALA A 148 17.38 -4.06 -6.54
CA ALA A 148 16.23 -3.92 -7.44
C ALA A 148 16.50 -2.98 -8.62
N LYS A 149 17.28 -1.91 -8.42
CA LYS A 149 17.70 -1.00 -9.51
C LYS A 149 18.66 -1.62 -10.50
N ARG A 150 19.42 -2.64 -10.09
CA ARG A 150 20.40 -3.33 -10.95
C ARG A 150 19.80 -4.54 -11.65
N ASP A 151 18.68 -5.03 -11.17
CA ASP A 151 18.03 -6.19 -11.77
C ASP A 151 17.41 -5.86 -13.14
N TYR A 152 17.82 -6.60 -14.17
CA TYR A 152 17.38 -6.37 -15.53
C TYR A 152 15.88 -6.59 -15.72
N VAL A 153 15.32 -7.67 -15.15
CA VAL A 153 13.91 -8.03 -15.29
C VAL A 153 13.04 -6.96 -14.65
N ILE A 154 13.32 -6.61 -13.39
CA ILE A 154 12.58 -5.56 -12.66
C ILE A 154 12.65 -4.22 -13.40
N ASN A 155 13.82 -3.85 -13.90
CA ASN A 155 13.98 -2.60 -14.64
C ASN A 155 13.23 -2.60 -15.98
N SER A 156 13.17 -3.74 -16.66
CA SER A 156 12.40 -3.87 -17.90
C SER A 156 10.91 -3.73 -17.63
N LEU A 157 10.40 -4.37 -16.56
CA LEU A 157 9.00 -4.26 -16.16
C LEU A 157 8.64 -2.84 -15.71
N ARG A 158 9.51 -2.13 -14.98
CA ARG A 158 9.31 -0.72 -14.61
C ARG A 158 9.23 0.22 -15.80
N LYS A 159 9.91 -0.10 -16.88
CA LYS A 159 9.90 0.68 -18.13
C LYS A 159 8.74 0.31 -19.04
N PHE A 160 8.06 -0.81 -18.77
CA PHE A 160 6.90 -1.23 -19.55
C PHE A 160 5.78 -0.19 -19.43
N LYS A 161 5.27 0.24 -20.57
CA LYS A 161 4.20 1.23 -20.61
C LYS A 161 2.85 0.57 -20.41
N LEU A 162 2.37 0.62 -19.18
CA LEU A 162 1.03 0.14 -18.87
C LEU A 162 -0.04 0.96 -19.60
N PRO A 163 -1.12 0.32 -20.03
CA PRO A 163 -2.17 0.95 -20.83
C PRO A 163 -3.09 1.85 -19.99
N TYR A 164 -2.91 1.95 -18.70
CA TYR A 164 -3.74 2.72 -17.77
C TYR A 164 -2.90 3.71 -16.94
N THR A 165 -3.57 4.60 -16.19
CA THR A 165 -2.90 5.39 -15.15
C THR A 165 -2.99 4.67 -13.83
N SER A 166 -1.88 4.43 -13.19
CA SER A 166 -1.83 3.82 -11.87
C SER A 166 -1.86 4.86 -10.76
N ILE A 167 -2.65 4.60 -9.72
CA ILE A 167 -2.74 5.40 -8.51
C ILE A 167 -2.48 4.51 -7.31
N ASP A 168 -1.38 4.75 -6.63
CA ASP A 168 -0.96 4.00 -5.45
C ASP A 168 -1.52 4.66 -4.18
N VAL A 169 -2.58 4.09 -3.62
CA VAL A 169 -3.26 4.66 -2.46
C VAL A 169 -2.39 4.64 -1.20
N MET A 170 -1.46 3.69 -1.07
CA MET A 170 -0.50 3.69 0.03
C MET A 170 0.37 4.94 0.02
N LYS A 171 0.78 5.41 -1.15
CA LYS A 171 1.56 6.65 -1.32
C LYS A 171 0.71 7.91 -1.17
N VAL A 172 -0.52 7.88 -1.73
CA VAL A 172 -1.47 9.00 -1.66
C VAL A 172 -1.75 9.37 -0.21
N PHE A 173 -1.99 8.39 0.65
CA PHE A 173 -2.32 8.61 2.05
C PHE A 173 -1.10 8.62 2.99
N ALA A 174 0.12 8.61 2.43
CA ALA A 174 1.37 8.59 3.18
C ALA A 174 1.50 7.43 4.19
N LEU A 175 0.83 6.31 3.91
CA LEU A 175 0.86 5.11 4.74
C LEU A 175 2.22 4.38 4.69
N ASN A 176 3.12 4.86 3.85
CA ASN A 176 4.50 4.36 3.76
C ASN A 176 5.42 4.87 4.88
N LYS A 177 4.97 5.78 5.75
CA LYS A 177 5.72 6.17 6.95
C LYS A 177 5.49 5.12 8.03
N VAL A 178 6.57 4.46 8.42
CA VAL A 178 6.53 3.43 9.46
C VAL A 178 6.42 4.09 10.81
N GLY A 179 5.35 3.80 11.54
CA GLY A 179 5.36 3.99 12.98
C GLY A 179 6.40 3.06 13.61
N LYS A 180 7.21 3.57 14.51
CA LYS A 180 8.08 2.76 15.35
C LYS A 180 7.43 2.66 16.72
N MET A 181 7.30 1.46 17.24
CA MET A 181 6.89 1.24 18.61
C MET A 181 7.99 0.49 19.36
N THR A 182 8.05 0.66 20.64
CA THR A 182 8.97 -0.11 21.48
C THR A 182 8.16 -1.28 22.07
N ASP A 183 8.62 -2.49 21.85
CA ASP A 183 7.98 -3.67 22.44
C ASP A 183 8.22 -3.73 23.96
N LYS A 184 7.59 -4.69 24.62
CA LYS A 184 7.74 -4.93 26.07
C LYS A 184 9.19 -5.23 26.53
N ASN A 185 10.06 -5.57 25.57
CA ASN A 185 11.48 -5.87 25.82
C ASN A 185 12.39 -4.68 25.51
N GLY A 186 11.83 -3.52 25.15
CA GLY A 186 12.59 -2.32 24.80
C GLY A 186 13.09 -2.30 23.34
N ASN A 187 12.72 -3.29 22.50
CA ASN A 187 13.14 -3.31 21.10
C ASN A 187 12.26 -2.41 20.25
N THR A 188 12.87 -1.76 19.25
CA THR A 188 12.10 -1.02 18.26
C THR A 188 11.42 -1.98 17.29
N VAL A 189 10.10 -1.99 17.31
CA VAL A 189 9.26 -2.75 16.39
C VAL A 189 8.61 -1.79 15.39
N TYR A 190 8.58 -2.17 14.12
CA TYR A 190 7.91 -1.41 13.09
C TYR A 190 6.46 -1.85 12.96
N ILE A 191 5.54 -0.90 12.95
CA ILE A 191 4.13 -1.19 12.72
C ILE A 191 3.95 -1.69 11.28
N PRO A 192 3.35 -2.86 11.06
CA PRO A 192 3.09 -3.36 9.72
C PRO A 192 2.29 -2.37 8.87
N LYS A 193 2.66 -2.23 7.60
CA LYS A 193 1.97 -1.37 6.64
C LYS A 193 1.06 -2.17 5.71
N GLY A 194 0.79 -3.41 6.03
CA GLY A 194 -0.06 -4.27 5.23
C GLY A 194 -1.47 -3.70 5.09
N LEU A 195 -2.16 -4.06 4.02
CA LEU A 195 -3.54 -3.65 3.76
C LEU A 195 -4.47 -4.04 4.92
N LYS A 196 -4.20 -5.18 5.56
CA LYS A 196 -4.90 -5.64 6.76
C LYS A 196 -4.82 -4.63 7.92
N GLN A 197 -3.64 -4.07 8.20
CA GLN A 197 -3.52 -3.05 9.25
C GLN A 197 -4.29 -1.78 8.89
N VAL A 198 -4.31 -1.43 7.62
CA VAL A 198 -5.10 -0.29 7.13
C VAL A 198 -6.58 -0.56 7.27
N SER A 199 -7.05 -1.76 6.96
CA SER A 199 -8.47 -2.14 7.08
C SER A 199 -8.98 -2.02 8.54
N ILE A 200 -8.14 -2.35 9.53
CA ILE A 200 -8.46 -2.10 10.94
C ILE A 200 -8.67 -0.60 11.20
N ASN A 201 -7.78 0.24 10.70
CA ASN A 201 -7.87 1.69 10.89
C ASN A 201 -9.09 2.30 10.17
N LEU A 202 -9.52 1.69 9.05
CA LEU A 202 -10.73 2.06 8.33
C LEU A 202 -12.00 1.51 8.99
N LYS A 203 -11.88 0.73 10.06
CA LYS A 203 -12.99 -0.01 10.69
C LYS A 203 -13.72 -0.89 9.68
N TRP A 204 -12.95 -1.56 8.82
CA TRP A 204 -13.51 -2.48 7.85
C TRP A 204 -14.27 -3.60 8.56
N TYR A 205 -15.35 -4.06 7.97
CA TYR A 205 -16.30 -4.98 8.62
C TYR A 205 -15.79 -6.41 8.78
N GLU A 206 -14.77 -6.81 8.02
CA GLU A 206 -14.27 -8.17 7.99
C GLU A 206 -12.76 -8.19 7.73
N LEU A 207 -12.02 -8.81 8.62
CA LEU A 207 -10.58 -9.04 8.44
C LEU A 207 -10.40 -10.45 7.91
N LEU A 208 -10.21 -10.56 6.60
CA LEU A 208 -9.87 -11.85 6.00
C LEU A 208 -8.37 -12.10 6.09
N GLU A 209 -8.03 -13.30 6.47
CA GLU A 209 -6.69 -13.85 6.37
C GLU A 209 -6.81 -15.12 5.53
N TYR A 210 -6.24 -15.08 4.33
CA TYR A 210 -6.16 -16.30 3.56
C TYR A 210 -5.08 -17.20 4.16
N THR A 211 -5.50 -18.32 4.68
CA THR A 211 -4.61 -19.37 5.18
C THR A 211 -4.65 -20.53 4.19
N MET A 212 -3.57 -20.69 3.43
CA MET A 212 -3.45 -21.87 2.57
C MET A 212 -3.60 -23.14 3.43
N PRO A 213 -4.45 -24.07 3.00
CA PRO A 213 -4.61 -25.33 3.70
C PRO A 213 -3.28 -26.08 3.77
N PRO A 214 -3.11 -26.97 4.76
CA PRO A 214 -1.91 -27.79 4.83
C PRO A 214 -1.80 -28.68 3.61
N ILE A 215 -0.57 -28.92 3.16
CA ILE A 215 -0.27 -29.87 2.09
C ILE A 215 -0.71 -31.26 2.52
N THR A 216 -1.38 -31.98 1.63
CA THR A 216 -1.88 -33.35 1.84
C THR A 216 -1.20 -34.35 0.90
N GLU A 217 -1.47 -35.64 1.05
CA GLU A 217 -0.96 -36.67 0.10
C GLU A 217 -1.48 -36.44 -1.32
N LYS A 218 -2.65 -35.79 -1.49
CA LYS A 218 -3.19 -35.43 -2.81
C LYS A 218 -2.33 -34.39 -3.54
N ASP A 219 -1.72 -33.48 -2.80
CA ASP A 219 -0.98 -32.34 -3.32
C ASP A 219 0.50 -32.63 -3.49
N LYS A 220 1.01 -33.67 -2.81
CA LYS A 220 2.42 -34.00 -2.75
C LYS A 220 3.08 -34.12 -4.12
N HIS A 221 2.38 -34.65 -5.10
CA HIS A 221 2.88 -34.85 -6.45
C HIS A 221 3.27 -33.52 -7.16
N PHE A 222 2.66 -32.37 -6.79
CA PHE A 222 3.04 -31.08 -7.32
C PHE A 222 4.46 -30.68 -6.93
N TYR A 223 4.91 -31.11 -5.75
CA TYR A 223 6.21 -30.76 -5.19
C TYR A 223 7.35 -31.66 -5.67
N ASP A 224 7.06 -32.76 -6.34
CA ASP A 224 8.09 -33.65 -6.88
C ASP A 224 8.89 -33.01 -8.04
N THR A 225 8.25 -32.12 -8.80
CA THR A 225 8.87 -31.40 -9.91
C THR A 225 9.09 -29.92 -9.63
N PHE A 226 8.53 -29.42 -8.52
CA PHE A 226 8.62 -28.03 -8.12
C PHE A 226 10.00 -27.68 -7.57
N LYS A 227 10.48 -26.49 -7.92
CA LYS A 227 11.67 -25.89 -7.31
C LYS A 227 11.28 -24.52 -6.79
N ASP A 228 11.75 -24.17 -5.61
CA ASP A 228 11.55 -22.83 -5.09
C ASP A 228 12.37 -21.77 -5.85
N ASP A 229 12.25 -20.52 -5.44
CA ASP A 229 12.96 -19.36 -5.99
C ASP A 229 14.50 -19.45 -5.80
N LEU A 230 14.98 -20.32 -4.92
CA LEU A 230 16.39 -20.61 -4.70
C LEU A 230 16.88 -21.84 -5.48
N GLY A 231 15.97 -22.53 -6.19
CA GLY A 231 16.24 -23.75 -6.93
C GLY A 231 16.27 -25.02 -6.08
N ASN A 232 15.84 -24.97 -4.80
CA ASN A 232 15.73 -26.14 -3.95
C ASN A 232 14.63 -27.06 -4.46
N SER A 233 14.92 -28.36 -4.49
CA SER A 233 13.97 -29.40 -4.88
C SER A 233 13.29 -30.00 -3.64
N TYR A 234 12.00 -30.22 -3.74
CA TYR A 234 11.20 -30.87 -2.71
C TYR A 234 10.92 -32.36 -3.02
N LYS A 235 11.52 -32.88 -4.08
CA LYS A 235 11.33 -34.26 -4.53
C LYS A 235 11.64 -35.28 -3.45
N GLY A 236 10.69 -36.18 -3.21
CA GLY A 236 10.84 -37.28 -2.25
C GLY A 236 10.59 -36.90 -0.80
N MET A 237 10.26 -35.64 -0.48
CA MET A 237 9.88 -35.23 0.86
C MET A 237 8.52 -35.83 1.26
N THR A 238 8.37 -36.11 2.53
CA THR A 238 7.07 -36.46 3.12
C THR A 238 6.16 -35.24 3.23
N VAL A 239 4.85 -35.46 3.36
CA VAL A 239 3.88 -34.38 3.59
C VAL A 239 4.20 -33.57 4.85
N GLU A 240 4.68 -34.21 5.88
CA GLU A 240 5.07 -33.56 7.13
C GLU A 240 6.28 -32.62 6.92
N GLU A 241 7.27 -33.07 6.17
CA GLU A 241 8.45 -32.25 5.82
C GLU A 241 8.05 -31.08 4.92
N LEU A 242 7.21 -31.33 3.89
CA LEU A 242 6.71 -30.28 3.02
C LEU A 242 5.97 -29.18 3.81
N ASN A 243 5.10 -29.56 4.73
CA ASN A 243 4.37 -28.58 5.56
C ASN A 243 5.28 -27.77 6.49
N LYS A 244 6.47 -28.26 6.82
CA LYS A 244 7.46 -27.52 7.61
C LYS A 244 8.30 -26.54 6.78
N VAL A 245 8.62 -26.90 5.53
CA VAL A 245 9.58 -26.13 4.73
C VAL A 245 8.93 -25.25 3.68
N VAL A 246 7.78 -25.66 3.10
CA VAL A 246 7.09 -24.89 2.05
C VAL A 246 6.33 -23.73 2.68
N LYS A 247 6.73 -22.51 2.31
CA LYS A 247 6.02 -21.31 2.78
C LYS A 247 4.59 -21.29 2.26
N VAL A 248 3.69 -20.64 2.99
CA VAL A 248 2.25 -20.55 2.66
C VAL A 248 2.02 -20.10 1.21
N TRP A 249 2.69 -19.03 0.77
CA TRP A 249 2.56 -18.47 -0.57
C TRP A 249 3.36 -19.22 -1.67
N ASP A 250 4.03 -20.31 -1.33
CA ASP A 250 4.72 -21.21 -2.25
C ASP A 250 3.94 -22.54 -2.41
N ARG A 251 2.72 -22.61 -1.85
CA ARG A 251 1.84 -23.76 -1.96
C ARG A 251 1.01 -23.68 -3.24
N PHE A 252 0.74 -24.86 -3.79
CA PHE A 252 -0.21 -25.01 -4.89
C PHE A 252 -1.64 -24.91 -4.36
N ILE A 253 -2.51 -24.14 -5.06
CA ILE A 253 -3.92 -24.09 -4.70
C ILE A 253 -4.67 -25.25 -5.36
N LEU A 254 -5.58 -25.86 -4.61
CA LEU A 254 -6.53 -26.84 -5.13
C LEU A 254 -7.81 -26.13 -5.58
N GLU A 255 -8.52 -26.73 -6.54
CA GLU A 255 -9.74 -26.16 -7.13
C GLU A 255 -10.80 -25.80 -6.08
N GLU A 256 -10.94 -26.60 -5.02
CA GLU A 256 -11.90 -26.39 -3.94
C GLU A 256 -11.63 -25.10 -3.13
N TYR A 257 -10.38 -24.58 -3.13
CA TYR A 257 -10.01 -23.35 -2.41
C TYR A 257 -9.97 -22.11 -3.27
N ILE A 258 -10.19 -22.23 -4.59
CA ILE A 258 -10.23 -21.08 -5.51
C ILE A 258 -11.32 -20.07 -5.11
N PRO A 259 -12.56 -20.48 -4.76
CA PRO A 259 -13.58 -19.51 -4.35
C PRO A 259 -13.19 -18.69 -3.12
N GLU A 260 -12.50 -19.30 -2.15
CA GLU A 260 -12.03 -18.60 -0.96
C GLU A 260 -10.92 -17.58 -1.31
N MET A 261 -9.98 -17.96 -2.17
CA MET A 261 -8.93 -17.06 -2.66
C MET A 261 -9.53 -15.89 -3.45
N MET A 262 -10.50 -16.15 -4.31
CA MET A 262 -11.19 -15.10 -5.07
C MET A 262 -11.96 -14.15 -4.16
N HIS A 263 -12.57 -14.68 -3.08
CA HIS A 263 -13.24 -13.85 -2.08
C HIS A 263 -12.24 -13.00 -1.29
N TYR A 264 -11.09 -13.57 -0.91
CA TYR A 264 -10.00 -12.83 -0.28
C TYR A 264 -9.51 -11.68 -1.17
N ASN A 265 -9.17 -11.97 -2.42
CA ASN A 265 -8.71 -10.96 -3.37
C ASN A 265 -9.75 -9.85 -3.60
N LEU A 266 -11.04 -10.21 -3.77
CA LEU A 266 -12.12 -9.23 -3.92
C LEU A 266 -12.28 -8.34 -2.67
N ASN A 267 -12.14 -8.90 -1.48
CA ASN A 267 -12.19 -8.12 -0.24
C ASN A 267 -11.07 -7.09 -0.16
N ASP A 268 -9.85 -7.45 -0.57
CA ASP A 268 -8.72 -6.53 -0.59
C ASP A 268 -8.96 -5.38 -1.59
N VAL A 269 -9.56 -5.67 -2.75
CA VAL A 269 -9.94 -4.63 -3.72
C VAL A 269 -11.04 -3.71 -3.17
N PHE A 270 -12.01 -4.23 -2.42
CA PHE A 270 -13.01 -3.39 -1.76
C PHE A 270 -12.39 -2.47 -0.70
N ILE A 271 -11.39 -2.92 0.05
CA ILE A 271 -10.67 -2.08 1.01
C ILE A 271 -9.97 -0.92 0.29
N VAL A 272 -9.36 -1.17 -0.87
CA VAL A 272 -8.76 -0.12 -1.71
C VAL A 272 -9.80 0.90 -2.18
N ALA A 273 -10.98 0.43 -2.62
CA ALA A 273 -12.08 1.30 -3.02
C ALA A 273 -12.60 2.15 -1.85
N GLU A 274 -12.72 1.55 -0.65
CA GLU A 274 -13.13 2.25 0.57
C GLU A 274 -12.13 3.32 0.99
N MET A 275 -10.84 3.04 0.91
CA MET A 275 -9.80 4.06 1.15
C MET A 275 -10.02 5.29 0.26
N ALA A 276 -10.27 5.07 -1.01
CA ALA A 276 -10.51 6.16 -1.95
C ALA A 276 -11.82 6.90 -1.66
N ARG A 277 -12.87 6.20 -1.23
CA ARG A 277 -14.16 6.78 -0.83
C ARG A 277 -14.03 7.67 0.40
N LEU A 278 -13.28 7.25 1.40
CA LEU A 278 -13.10 7.98 2.66
C LEU A 278 -12.27 9.26 2.52
N PHE A 279 -11.40 9.33 1.50
CA PHE A 279 -10.49 10.47 1.33
C PHE A 279 -10.59 11.14 -0.06
N PRO A 280 -11.80 11.53 -0.49
CA PRO A 280 -12.03 12.07 -1.83
C PRO A 280 -11.27 13.37 -2.08
N ASP A 281 -11.06 14.20 -1.06
CA ASP A 281 -10.38 15.50 -1.19
C ASP A 281 -8.89 15.32 -1.55
N GLU A 282 -8.23 14.28 -1.04
CA GLU A 282 -6.84 13.96 -1.38
C GLU A 282 -6.69 13.57 -2.84
N ILE A 283 -7.66 12.84 -3.35
CA ILE A 283 -7.69 12.41 -4.75
C ILE A 283 -8.00 13.60 -5.65
N LYS A 284 -9.04 14.38 -5.34
CA LYS A 284 -9.41 15.59 -6.09
C LYS A 284 -8.26 16.59 -6.16
N LEU A 285 -7.56 16.82 -5.05
CA LEU A 285 -6.40 17.70 -4.99
C LEU A 285 -5.33 17.28 -6.01
N ARG A 286 -5.00 15.99 -6.08
CA ARG A 286 -3.97 15.48 -7.01
C ARG A 286 -4.39 15.62 -8.47
N TYR A 287 -5.64 15.35 -8.79
CA TYR A 287 -6.16 15.61 -10.15
C TYR A 287 -6.10 17.09 -10.51
N SER A 288 -6.55 17.97 -9.61
CA SER A 288 -6.52 19.41 -9.82
C SER A 288 -5.08 19.91 -10.05
N LEU A 289 -4.15 19.55 -9.18
CA LEU A 289 -2.75 19.95 -9.31
C LEU A 289 -2.10 19.35 -10.56
N SER A 290 -2.37 18.07 -10.86
CA SER A 290 -1.84 17.42 -12.06
C SER A 290 -2.30 18.13 -13.34
N SER A 291 -3.57 18.51 -13.39
CA SER A 291 -4.14 19.26 -14.50
C SER A 291 -3.57 20.67 -14.60
N SER A 292 -3.55 21.42 -13.49
CA SER A 292 -3.09 22.81 -13.45
C SER A 292 -1.62 22.96 -13.83
N TYR A 293 -0.79 22.02 -13.33
CA TYR A 293 0.66 22.10 -13.55
C TYR A 293 1.18 21.17 -14.64
N LYS A 294 0.31 20.41 -15.31
CA LYS A 294 0.66 19.45 -16.38
C LYS A 294 1.78 18.47 -15.96
N VAL A 295 1.69 17.96 -14.75
CA VAL A 295 2.60 16.95 -14.19
C VAL A 295 1.80 15.81 -13.54
N ASN A 296 2.29 14.58 -13.61
CA ASN A 296 1.61 13.47 -12.96
C ASN A 296 1.92 13.45 -11.45
N LEU A 297 0.94 13.80 -10.63
CA LEU A 297 1.02 13.83 -9.18
C LEU A 297 0.13 12.76 -8.51
N LEU A 298 -0.55 11.92 -9.29
CA LEU A 298 -1.63 11.07 -8.82
C LEU A 298 -1.19 10.05 -7.76
N SER A 299 0.01 9.48 -7.90
CA SER A 299 0.60 8.56 -6.91
C SER A 299 1.64 9.22 -6.00
N SER A 300 1.56 10.52 -5.80
CA SER A 300 2.55 11.26 -5.00
C SER A 300 2.08 11.54 -3.59
N SER A 301 2.94 11.34 -2.60
CA SER A 301 2.71 11.83 -1.24
C SER A 301 2.69 13.37 -1.22
N ARG A 302 2.10 14.00 -0.20
CA ARG A 302 2.06 15.46 -0.08
C ARG A 302 3.45 16.10 -0.15
N SER A 303 4.44 15.53 0.53
CA SER A 303 5.82 16.01 0.47
C SER A 303 6.45 15.84 -0.91
N ASN A 304 6.13 14.75 -1.62
CA ASN A 304 6.63 14.53 -2.96
C ASN A 304 5.98 15.46 -4.00
N ILE A 305 4.70 15.82 -3.82
CA ILE A 305 4.04 16.84 -4.64
C ILE A 305 4.82 18.16 -4.59
N ALA A 306 5.18 18.61 -3.38
CA ALA A 306 5.96 19.84 -3.20
C ALA A 306 7.32 19.75 -3.92
N ASN A 307 8.01 18.62 -3.81
CA ASN A 307 9.28 18.40 -4.50
C ASN A 307 9.14 18.43 -6.02
N ILE A 308 8.15 17.74 -6.58
CA ILE A 308 7.92 17.69 -8.04
C ILE A 308 7.58 19.10 -8.58
N LEU A 309 6.70 19.82 -7.87
CA LEU A 309 6.35 21.19 -8.27
C LEU A 309 7.55 22.13 -8.15
N PHE A 310 8.32 22.03 -7.06
CA PHE A 310 9.56 22.80 -6.91
C PHE A 310 10.54 22.51 -8.06
N GLU A 311 10.77 21.25 -8.37
CA GLU A 311 11.64 20.84 -9.48
C GLU A 311 11.18 21.43 -10.82
N LYS A 312 9.88 21.39 -11.08
CA LYS A 312 9.30 21.98 -12.28
C LYS A 312 9.55 23.48 -12.34
N PHE A 313 9.15 24.22 -11.30
CA PHE A 313 9.30 25.67 -11.26
C PHE A 313 10.76 26.11 -11.30
N TYR A 314 11.65 25.38 -10.62
CA TYR A 314 13.08 25.68 -10.66
C TYR A 314 13.66 25.46 -12.08
N SER A 315 13.25 24.39 -12.75
CA SER A 315 13.69 24.12 -14.12
C SER A 315 13.16 25.18 -15.10
N GLU A 316 11.91 25.61 -14.94
CA GLU A 316 11.33 26.69 -15.75
C GLU A 316 12.04 28.02 -15.49
N PHE A 317 12.33 28.35 -14.24
CA PHE A 317 13.01 29.58 -13.85
C PHE A 317 14.48 29.61 -14.29
N SER A 318 15.20 28.52 -14.13
CA SER A 318 16.64 28.43 -14.42
C SER A 318 16.95 28.11 -15.89
N GLY A 319 15.97 27.63 -16.66
CA GLY A 319 16.18 27.08 -17.99
C GLY A 319 16.97 25.75 -18.02
N LEU A 320 17.26 25.16 -16.85
CA LEU A 320 18.06 23.95 -16.72
C LEU A 320 17.16 22.70 -16.63
N HIS A 321 17.53 21.65 -17.34
CA HIS A 321 16.87 20.35 -17.18
C HIS A 321 17.18 19.75 -15.79
N PRO A 322 16.25 19.01 -15.14
CA PRO A 322 16.47 18.42 -13.81
C PRO A 322 17.75 17.60 -13.68
N THR A 323 18.20 16.92 -14.74
CA THR A 323 19.46 16.13 -14.74
C THR A 323 20.70 16.99 -14.58
N GLN A 324 20.63 18.26 -14.94
CA GLN A 324 21.79 19.19 -14.89
C GLN A 324 21.99 19.77 -13.48
N TRP A 325 20.95 19.89 -12.66
CA TRP A 325 21.06 20.44 -11.31
C TRP A 325 20.76 19.43 -10.20
N LYS A 326 19.99 18.39 -10.46
CA LYS A 326 19.82 17.27 -9.53
C LYS A 326 21.16 16.56 -9.31
N GLY A 327 21.62 16.56 -8.10
CA GLY A 327 22.91 15.97 -7.75
C GLY A 327 24.05 16.99 -7.62
N GLN A 328 23.88 18.22 -8.05
CA GLN A 328 24.79 19.29 -7.68
C GLN A 328 24.58 19.62 -6.19
N LYS A 329 25.38 19.00 -5.34
CA LYS A 329 25.31 19.22 -3.89
C LYS A 329 26.39 20.22 -3.52
N THR A 330 25.98 21.37 -2.98
CA THR A 330 26.94 22.25 -2.28
C THR A 330 27.45 21.48 -1.06
N ILE A 331 28.74 21.15 -1.06
CA ILE A 331 29.39 20.54 0.10
C ILE A 331 29.55 21.63 1.14
N ARG A 332 28.73 21.57 2.19
CA ARG A 332 28.86 22.46 3.37
C ARG A 332 29.42 21.64 4.50
N THR A 333 30.48 22.12 5.10
CA THR A 333 31.08 21.53 6.31
C THR A 333 30.23 21.85 7.54
N THR A 334 29.61 23.03 7.53
CA THR A 334 28.72 23.50 8.60
C THR A 334 27.53 24.22 8.02
N MET A 335 26.39 24.10 8.68
CA MET A 335 25.14 24.80 8.34
C MET A 335 24.57 25.43 9.62
N ALA A 336 24.35 26.75 9.59
CA ALA A 336 23.64 27.45 10.65
C ALA A 336 22.17 27.57 10.29
N PHE A 337 21.26 27.22 11.19
CA PHE A 337 19.83 27.19 10.92
C PHE A 337 19.24 28.57 10.65
N ASN A 338 19.80 29.64 11.19
CA ASN A 338 19.41 31.01 10.88
C ASN A 338 19.58 31.38 9.39
N LYS A 339 20.39 30.62 8.64
CA LYS A 339 20.57 30.81 7.18
C LYS A 339 19.58 29.99 6.34
N VAL A 340 18.84 29.09 6.98
CA VAL A 340 17.92 28.16 6.32
C VAL A 340 16.48 28.44 6.72
N ILE A 341 16.24 28.78 7.99
CA ILE A 341 14.91 29.13 8.49
C ILE A 341 14.56 30.54 8.07
N PHE A 342 13.59 30.69 7.18
CA PHE A 342 13.15 31.98 6.70
C PHE A 342 12.68 32.89 7.84
N PRO A 343 13.01 34.20 7.82
CA PRO A 343 12.61 35.14 8.86
C PRO A 343 11.09 35.29 9.04
N ILE A 344 10.34 35.03 7.98
CA ILE A 344 8.87 35.09 7.99
C ILE A 344 8.20 33.98 8.79
N ILE A 345 8.93 32.88 9.11
CA ILE A 345 8.40 31.77 9.91
C ILE A 345 8.25 32.24 11.35
N LYS A 346 7.01 32.24 11.83
CA LYS A 346 6.63 32.60 13.19
C LYS A 346 5.61 31.62 13.74
N PHE A 347 5.72 31.29 15.00
CA PHE A 347 4.72 30.49 15.70
C PHE A 347 3.75 31.37 16.49
N LYS A 348 2.49 30.94 16.62
CA LYS A 348 1.45 31.66 17.36
C LYS A 348 1.66 31.64 18.88
N THR A 349 2.24 30.56 19.40
CA THR A 349 2.49 30.42 20.83
C THR A 349 3.87 30.92 21.20
N LYS A 350 3.97 31.66 22.32
CA LYS A 350 5.23 32.17 22.83
C LYS A 350 6.27 31.06 23.00
N TYR A 351 5.87 29.94 23.59
CA TYR A 351 6.76 28.80 23.84
C TYR A 351 7.41 28.28 22.54
N MET A 352 6.59 28.06 21.48
CA MET A 352 7.11 27.59 20.19
C MET A 352 7.93 28.66 19.48
N GLN A 353 7.62 29.94 19.68
CA GLN A 353 8.42 31.02 19.12
C GLN A 353 9.79 31.11 19.79
N ASP A 354 9.84 31.02 21.11
CA ASP A 354 11.11 31.02 21.88
C ASP A 354 11.97 29.79 21.48
N TYR A 355 11.32 28.66 21.22
CA TYR A 355 11.97 27.47 20.69
C TYR A 355 12.55 27.68 19.31
N LEU A 356 11.77 28.29 18.39
CA LEU A 356 12.24 28.66 17.05
C LEU A 356 13.49 29.55 17.08
N GLU A 357 13.51 30.56 17.95
CA GLU A 357 14.67 31.45 18.10
C GLU A 357 15.89 30.69 18.63
N ARG A 358 15.70 29.75 19.54
CA ARG A 358 16.77 28.86 20.02
C ARG A 358 17.33 28.01 18.88
N ILE A 359 16.46 27.40 18.06
CA ILE A 359 16.89 26.58 16.93
C ILE A 359 17.64 27.40 15.87
N ARG A 360 17.25 28.63 15.61
CA ARG A 360 17.96 29.50 14.66
C ARG A 360 19.44 29.63 15.00
N ASN A 361 19.80 29.53 16.26
CA ASN A 361 21.19 29.62 16.72
C ASN A 361 21.97 28.30 16.64
N VAL A 362 21.30 27.19 16.27
CA VAL A 362 21.94 25.87 16.13
C VAL A 362 22.81 25.82 14.88
N LYS A 363 24.01 25.29 15.04
CA LYS A 363 24.92 24.95 13.94
C LYS A 363 25.09 23.44 13.87
N VAL A 364 24.83 22.85 12.69
CA VAL A 364 25.08 21.44 12.44
C VAL A 364 26.30 21.27 11.54
N THR A 365 27.09 20.26 11.80
CA THR A 365 28.24 19.88 10.99
C THR A 365 27.92 18.66 10.16
N ARG A 366 28.76 18.35 9.18
CA ARG A 366 28.59 17.15 8.35
C ARG A 366 28.64 15.85 9.18
N THR A 367 29.39 15.86 10.26
CA THR A 367 29.60 14.71 11.14
C THR A 367 28.47 14.50 12.14
N ASN A 368 27.74 15.56 12.48
CA ASN A 368 26.65 15.52 13.47
C ASN A 368 25.26 15.81 12.86
N LYS A 369 25.14 15.82 11.53
CA LYS A 369 23.86 16.09 10.81
C LYS A 369 22.74 15.13 11.21
N ASP A 370 23.09 13.88 11.47
CA ASP A 370 22.16 12.81 11.80
C ASP A 370 21.88 12.73 13.31
N SER A 371 22.63 13.51 14.12
CA SER A 371 22.49 13.58 15.57
C SER A 371 21.73 14.83 16.05
N PHE A 372 21.30 15.70 15.13
CA PHE A 372 20.42 16.80 15.53
C PHE A 372 19.02 16.25 15.78
N GLU A 373 18.84 15.90 17.04
CA GLU A 373 17.54 15.51 17.58
C GLU A 373 17.41 16.19 18.94
N GLU A 374 16.41 17.02 19.07
CA GLU A 374 16.10 17.70 20.33
C GLU A 374 14.67 17.35 20.73
N THR A 375 14.53 16.83 21.95
CA THR A 375 13.21 16.53 22.52
C THR A 375 12.83 17.62 23.50
N ILE A 376 11.66 18.21 23.30
CA ILE A 376 11.07 19.18 24.21
C ILE A 376 9.77 18.61 24.79
N GLN A 377 9.47 18.99 26.02
CA GLN A 377 8.23 18.59 26.68
C GLN A 377 7.31 19.79 26.84
N ILE A 378 6.07 19.64 26.37
CA ILE A 378 5.02 20.65 26.53
C ILE A 378 3.84 19.99 27.26
N GLY A 379 3.68 20.28 28.54
CA GLY A 379 2.73 19.56 29.38
C GLY A 379 3.11 18.07 29.47
N ASN A 380 2.18 17.20 29.09
CA ASN A 380 2.39 15.74 29.06
C ASN A 380 2.88 15.23 27.70
N LEU A 381 3.12 16.11 26.73
CA LEU A 381 3.51 15.73 25.38
C LEU A 381 5.01 15.94 25.16
N LYS A 382 5.66 14.97 24.55
CA LYS A 382 7.05 15.08 24.07
C LYS A 382 7.03 15.39 22.57
N TYR A 383 7.81 16.40 22.19
CA TYR A 383 8.02 16.75 20.78
C TYR A 383 9.48 16.50 20.46
N THR A 384 9.71 15.71 19.42
CA THR A 384 11.07 15.49 18.91
C THR A 384 11.24 16.29 17.63
N MET A 385 12.27 17.12 17.59
CA MET A 385 12.67 17.85 16.41
C MET A 385 13.96 17.25 15.89
N ALA A 386 13.95 16.89 14.61
CA ALA A 386 15.10 16.38 13.90
C ALA A 386 15.30 17.14 12.58
N THR A 387 16.38 16.85 11.87
CA THR A 387 16.69 17.47 10.56
C THR A 387 15.58 17.27 9.49
N GLY A 388 14.67 16.32 9.68
CA GLY A 388 13.54 16.05 8.80
C GLY A 388 12.25 16.80 9.12
N GLY A 389 12.17 17.49 10.26
CA GLY A 389 10.97 18.24 10.68
C GLY A 389 10.67 18.12 12.17
N LEU A 390 9.57 18.77 12.58
CA LEU A 390 9.02 18.68 13.92
C LEU A 390 8.07 17.48 13.99
N HIS A 391 8.40 16.48 14.76
CA HIS A 391 7.56 15.34 15.03
C HIS A 391 7.08 15.40 16.48
N SER A 392 5.77 15.37 16.71
CA SER A 392 5.23 15.09 18.04
C SER A 392 5.04 13.59 18.16
N GLN A 393 5.68 12.99 19.14
CA GLN A 393 5.34 11.67 19.61
C GLN A 393 4.69 11.82 20.97
N ASP A 394 3.42 11.48 21.06
CA ASP A 394 2.91 11.03 22.35
C ASP A 394 3.76 9.82 22.74
N PRO A 395 4.31 9.78 23.97
CA PRO A 395 4.79 8.52 24.47
C PRO A 395 3.60 7.58 24.33
N PRO A 396 3.77 6.40 23.69
CA PRO A 396 2.70 5.47 23.63
C PRO A 396 2.24 5.25 25.08
N ARG A 397 1.08 5.74 25.44
CA ARG A 397 0.37 5.18 26.58
C ARG A 397 0.08 3.77 26.12
N ALA A 398 0.95 2.88 26.53
CA ALA A 398 0.81 1.47 26.23
C ALA A 398 -0.47 1.00 26.89
N LEU A 399 -1.58 1.15 26.20
CA LEU A 399 -2.77 0.39 26.44
C LEU A 399 -2.47 -0.97 25.81
N TYR A 400 -1.88 -1.86 26.60
CA TYR A 400 -1.67 -3.24 26.19
C TYR A 400 -3.04 -3.86 25.96
N SER A 401 -3.33 -4.28 24.75
CA SER A 401 -4.44 -5.17 24.54
C SER A 401 -3.96 -6.58 24.91
N LYS A 402 -4.45 -7.09 26.00
CA LYS A 402 -4.39 -8.50 26.32
C LYS A 402 -5.65 -9.12 25.69
N HIS A 403 -5.54 -9.66 24.50
CA HIS A 403 -6.61 -10.46 23.94
C HIS A 403 -6.54 -11.86 24.57
N GLU A 404 -7.28 -12.06 25.64
CA GLU A 404 -7.57 -13.40 26.13
C GLU A 404 -8.91 -13.83 25.57
N PHE A 405 -8.90 -14.88 24.78
CA PHE A 405 -10.11 -15.49 24.27
C PHE A 405 -10.54 -16.63 25.20
N MET A 406 -11.78 -16.63 25.63
CA MET A 406 -12.42 -17.81 26.20
C MET A 406 -13.07 -18.59 25.05
N THR A 407 -12.71 -19.85 24.94
CA THR A 407 -13.36 -20.78 24.01
C THR A 407 -14.51 -21.48 24.77
N SER A 408 -15.73 -21.30 24.25
CA SER A 408 -16.89 -22.01 24.78
C SER A 408 -16.79 -23.53 24.53
N SER A 409 -17.59 -24.32 25.23
CA SER A 409 -17.70 -25.77 24.98
C SER A 409 -18.16 -26.09 23.54
N THR A 410 -18.68 -25.12 22.80
CA THR A 410 -19.08 -25.22 21.40
C THR A 410 -17.99 -24.77 20.42
N GLY A 411 -16.80 -24.37 20.90
CA GLY A 411 -15.70 -23.91 20.06
C GLY A 411 -15.78 -22.44 19.67
N GLU A 412 -16.78 -21.69 20.15
CA GLU A 412 -16.92 -20.27 19.87
C GLU A 412 -15.94 -19.47 20.74
N GLN A 413 -15.17 -18.57 20.12
CA GLN A 413 -14.21 -17.71 20.81
C GLN A 413 -14.84 -16.35 21.12
N THR A 414 -14.91 -15.99 22.38
CA THR A 414 -15.34 -14.66 22.85
C THR A 414 -14.21 -13.96 23.59
N LEU A 415 -14.15 -12.62 23.46
CA LEU A 415 -13.20 -11.82 24.22
C LEU A 415 -13.56 -11.84 25.70
N THR A 416 -12.56 -12.01 26.57
CA THR A 416 -12.80 -11.89 28.03
C THR A 416 -13.14 -10.46 28.41
N PRO A 417 -13.87 -10.24 29.51
CA PRO A 417 -14.22 -8.90 30.01
C PRO A 417 -13.00 -8.00 30.28
N ASP A 418 -11.84 -8.59 30.54
CA ASP A 418 -10.57 -7.89 30.80
C ASP A 418 -9.78 -7.58 29.52
N SER A 419 -10.35 -7.86 28.35
CA SER A 419 -9.72 -7.54 27.06
C SER A 419 -9.81 -6.04 26.78
N TYR A 420 -8.69 -5.41 26.45
CA TYR A 420 -8.65 -4.02 26.06
C TYR A 420 -7.92 -3.84 24.75
N THR A 421 -8.36 -2.85 23.98
CA THR A 421 -7.80 -2.53 22.67
C THR A 421 -6.67 -1.52 22.82
N TYR A 422 -5.57 -1.76 22.13
CA TYR A 422 -4.47 -0.81 22.03
C TYR A 422 -4.88 0.37 21.16
N ILE A 423 -4.82 1.61 21.68
CA ILE A 423 -5.07 2.82 20.92
C ILE A 423 -3.73 3.54 20.73
N HIS A 424 -3.26 3.57 19.49
CA HIS A 424 -2.13 4.39 19.09
C HIS A 424 -2.63 5.76 18.62
N TRP A 425 -2.05 6.84 19.16
CA TRP A 425 -2.35 8.19 18.73
C TRP A 425 -1.19 8.69 17.88
N ASP A 426 -1.46 8.98 16.62
CA ASP A 426 -0.50 9.65 15.76
C ASP A 426 -1.00 11.07 15.47
N ILE A 427 -0.16 12.07 15.75
CA ILE A 427 -0.44 13.46 15.37
C ILE A 427 0.27 13.67 14.04
N ASN A 428 -0.51 13.79 12.98
CA ASN A 428 0.06 14.05 11.66
C ASN A 428 0.64 15.49 11.58
N GLU A 429 1.47 15.72 10.58
CA GLU A 429 2.17 17.00 10.34
C GLU A 429 1.25 18.23 10.22
N SER A 430 -0.06 18.04 10.07
CA SER A 430 -1.06 19.10 9.98
C SER A 430 -1.70 19.45 11.33
N GLY A 431 -1.30 18.80 12.43
CA GLY A 431 -1.84 19.07 13.75
C GLY A 431 -3.28 18.62 13.98
N ALA A 432 -3.83 17.82 13.09
CA ALA A 432 -5.16 17.27 13.25
C ALA A 432 -5.10 16.04 14.17
N ARG A 433 -5.84 16.09 15.28
CA ARG A 433 -6.04 14.94 16.16
C ARG A 433 -7.08 14.02 15.55
N HIS A 434 -6.69 12.82 15.20
CA HIS A 434 -7.65 11.75 14.94
C HIS A 434 -7.98 11.05 16.26
N LYS A 435 -9.21 11.22 16.71
CA LYS A 435 -9.77 10.37 17.77
C LYS A 435 -10.26 9.09 17.11
N SER A 436 -9.55 7.97 17.30
CA SER A 436 -10.18 6.67 17.18
C SER A 436 -10.80 6.33 18.53
N ARG A 437 -12.07 6.04 18.52
CA ARG A 437 -12.77 5.44 19.66
C ARG A 437 -12.74 3.93 19.51
#